data_e209c0ac40191202cc773135227a82ac
#
_entry.id   e209c0ac40191202cc773135227a82ac
#
_cell.length_a   1.000
_cell.length_b   1.000
_cell.length_c   1.000
_cell.angle_alpha   90.00
_cell.angle_beta   90.00
_cell.angle_gamma   90.00
#
_symmetry.space_group_name_H-M   'P 1'
#
loop_
_entity.id
_entity.type
_entity.pdbx_description
1 polymer ?
#
loop_
_entity_poly.entity_id
_entity_poly.type
_entity_poly.pdbx_seq_one_letter_code
_entity_poly.pdbx_strand_id
1 'polypeptide(L)'
;MVEVVTLGCRINSYESEVLKEKFKNVDNLIIVNTCAVTGEAERQCRQTIRKLRKNNPDARIVVTGCAAQIAPSKFAAMPEVDLILGNKEKTEIEKYLHNELAEKTIVGDIMSYDDCDPYLITGFEGRHRAFVQIQQGCNHRCSYCIVPYARGKNRSVPLPNILTQIRELLKQGFKEICLTGVDICSYQIDSAAHRPSFSTLVQTILEEIPELPSLQFGSLDPAAIDGKFIALVGKYSNIHPHFHLSVQSGDNDVLKKMRRRHTRESVISLCGQIRQVRPEATFGADFICGFPTESNENFQNTVKLVHEAGISKLHVFPYSERPGTPAATMKQLPVEVRRERARILREQGEYDE
;
A
#
# COMPACT_ATOMS: atom_id res chain seq x y z
N MET A 1 -1.18 -26.14 11.74
CA MET A 1 -0.31 -24.98 11.34
C MET A 1 -1.22 -23.91 10.73
N VAL A 2 -1.01 -22.62 11.07
CA VAL A 2 -1.80 -21.52 10.50
C VAL A 2 -1.55 -21.38 9.00
N GLU A 3 -2.62 -21.15 8.23
CA GLU A 3 -2.55 -20.71 6.84
C GLU A 3 -2.93 -19.22 6.77
N VAL A 4 -2.08 -18.37 6.15
CA VAL A 4 -2.39 -16.95 5.97
C VAL A 4 -2.45 -16.63 4.48
N VAL A 5 -3.65 -16.29 4.02
CA VAL A 5 -3.91 -15.92 2.61
C VAL A 5 -3.89 -14.40 2.49
N THR A 6 -2.95 -13.89 1.70
CA THR A 6 -2.73 -12.46 1.51
C THR A 6 -3.35 -11.99 0.20
N LEU A 7 -4.24 -11.01 0.27
CA LEU A 7 -4.82 -10.34 -0.88
C LEU A 7 -4.51 -8.84 -0.80
N GLY A 8 -3.97 -8.26 -1.88
CA GLY A 8 -3.75 -6.81 -1.97
C GLY A 8 -2.28 -6.36 -2.00
N CYS A 9 -1.92 -5.41 -1.15
CA CYS A 9 -0.70 -4.63 -1.26
C CYS A 9 0.48 -5.14 -0.40
N ARG A 10 1.65 -4.48 -0.52
CA ARG A 10 2.87 -4.78 0.25
C ARG A 10 2.65 -4.71 1.77
N ILE A 11 1.77 -3.81 2.25
CA ILE A 11 1.42 -3.72 3.68
C ILE A 11 0.69 -4.99 4.11
N ASN A 12 -0.28 -5.46 3.33
CA ASN A 12 -0.95 -6.72 3.63
C ASN A 12 0.04 -7.89 3.62
N SER A 13 1.03 -7.88 2.73
CA SER A 13 2.09 -8.90 2.72
C SER A 13 2.93 -8.86 4.00
N TYR A 14 3.37 -7.68 4.44
CA TYR A 14 4.09 -7.51 5.70
C TYR A 14 3.24 -8.00 6.89
N GLU A 15 2.01 -7.53 6.99
CA GLU A 15 1.09 -7.92 8.07
C GLU A 15 0.81 -9.43 8.09
N SER A 16 0.76 -10.06 6.92
CA SER A 16 0.56 -11.51 6.84
C SER A 16 1.76 -12.31 7.35
N GLU A 17 2.99 -11.83 7.16
CA GLU A 17 4.16 -12.47 7.78
C GLU A 17 4.14 -12.30 9.30
N VAL A 18 3.74 -11.12 9.81
CA VAL A 18 3.51 -10.92 11.26
C VAL A 18 2.49 -11.93 11.80
N LEU A 19 1.37 -12.12 11.09
CA LEU A 19 0.32 -13.06 11.50
C LEU A 19 0.81 -14.52 11.44
N LYS A 20 1.55 -14.90 10.41
CA LYS A 20 2.14 -16.26 10.31
C LYS A 20 3.07 -16.54 11.49
N GLU A 21 3.99 -15.62 11.79
CA GLU A 21 4.95 -15.80 12.88
C GLU A 21 4.24 -15.87 14.24
N LYS A 22 3.28 -14.98 14.47
CA LYS A 22 2.55 -14.87 15.72
C LYS A 22 1.67 -16.09 16.00
N PHE A 23 1.04 -16.65 14.95
CA PHE A 23 0.07 -17.76 15.10
C PHE A 23 0.60 -19.11 14.58
N LYS A 24 1.91 -19.25 14.37
CA LYS A 24 2.54 -20.49 13.84
C LYS A 24 2.17 -21.78 14.58
N ASN A 25 1.86 -21.68 15.87
CA ASN A 25 1.51 -22.82 16.73
C ASN A 25 -0.02 -23.04 16.85
N VAL A 26 -0.84 -22.29 16.12
CA VAL A 26 -2.29 -22.47 16.12
C VAL A 26 -2.69 -23.36 14.97
N ASP A 27 -3.27 -24.51 15.30
CA ASP A 27 -3.72 -25.47 14.31
C ASP A 27 -5.13 -25.13 13.78
N ASN A 28 -5.40 -25.58 12.57
CA ASN A 28 -6.69 -25.49 11.92
C ASN A 28 -7.23 -24.05 11.81
N LEU A 29 -6.32 -23.06 11.68
CA LEU A 29 -6.63 -21.65 11.54
C LEU A 29 -6.25 -21.16 10.12
N ILE A 30 -7.20 -20.53 9.45
CA ILE A 30 -7.00 -19.83 8.17
C ILE A 30 -7.30 -18.35 8.37
N ILE A 31 -6.33 -17.48 8.10
CA ILE A 31 -6.49 -16.03 8.18
C ILE A 31 -6.48 -15.45 6.76
N VAL A 32 -7.55 -14.76 6.38
CA VAL A 32 -7.65 -14.09 5.09
C VAL A 32 -7.49 -12.58 5.28
N ASN A 33 -6.33 -12.05 4.87
CA ASN A 33 -6.02 -10.62 4.94
C ASN A 33 -6.49 -9.94 3.65
N THR A 34 -7.61 -9.21 3.72
CA THR A 34 -8.40 -8.73 2.58
C THR A 34 -8.00 -7.35 2.07
N CYS A 35 -8.29 -7.08 0.79
CA CYS A 35 -8.07 -5.80 0.13
C CYS A 35 -9.39 -5.10 -0.23
N ALA A 36 -9.42 -3.76 -0.09
CA ALA A 36 -10.57 -2.91 -0.42
C ALA A 36 -10.31 -1.89 -1.53
N VAL A 37 -9.12 -1.89 -2.13
CA VAL A 37 -8.71 -0.82 -3.07
C VAL A 37 -9.61 -0.80 -4.31
N THR A 38 -10.01 -1.96 -4.83
CA THR A 38 -10.92 -2.06 -5.97
C THR A 38 -12.09 -3.00 -5.66
N GLY A 39 -13.22 -2.82 -6.35
CA GLY A 39 -14.36 -3.75 -6.26
C GLY A 39 -13.99 -5.16 -6.72
N GLU A 40 -13.07 -5.29 -7.69
CA GLU A 40 -12.54 -6.58 -8.15
C GLU A 40 -11.74 -7.28 -7.06
N ALA A 41 -10.85 -6.56 -6.37
CA ALA A 41 -10.11 -7.13 -5.24
C ALA A 41 -11.05 -7.65 -4.14
N GLU A 42 -12.11 -6.90 -3.81
CA GLU A 42 -13.13 -7.33 -2.85
C GLU A 42 -13.90 -8.57 -3.34
N ARG A 43 -14.21 -8.66 -4.64
CA ARG A 43 -14.84 -9.85 -5.24
C ARG A 43 -13.93 -11.07 -5.12
N GLN A 44 -12.65 -10.91 -5.42
CA GLN A 44 -11.63 -11.97 -5.30
C GLN A 44 -11.52 -12.45 -3.85
N CYS A 45 -11.56 -11.54 -2.86
CA CYS A 45 -11.56 -11.92 -1.44
C CYS A 45 -12.70 -12.91 -1.14
N ARG A 46 -13.93 -12.59 -1.54
CA ARG A 46 -15.09 -13.45 -1.29
C ARG A 46 -14.99 -14.81 -2.01
N GLN A 47 -14.48 -14.82 -3.24
CA GLN A 47 -14.27 -16.07 -3.98
C GLN A 47 -13.22 -16.96 -3.31
N THR A 48 -12.11 -16.36 -2.87
CA THR A 48 -11.06 -17.07 -2.15
C THR A 48 -11.59 -17.68 -0.85
N ILE A 49 -12.34 -16.95 -0.06
CA ILE A 49 -12.95 -17.43 1.19
C ILE A 49 -13.83 -18.66 0.92
N ARG A 50 -14.70 -18.62 -0.11
CA ARG A 50 -15.56 -19.76 -0.48
C ARG A 50 -14.74 -21.00 -0.88
N LYS A 51 -13.66 -20.78 -1.65
CA LYS A 51 -12.75 -21.87 -2.04
C LYS A 51 -12.04 -22.48 -0.83
N LEU A 52 -11.57 -21.63 0.09
CA LEU A 52 -10.90 -22.07 1.33
C LEU A 52 -11.83 -22.93 2.19
N ARG A 53 -13.07 -22.51 2.43
CA ARG A 53 -14.06 -23.29 3.21
C ARG A 53 -14.37 -24.62 2.55
N LYS A 54 -14.53 -24.65 1.21
CA LYS A 54 -14.77 -25.90 0.48
C LYS A 54 -13.62 -26.90 0.64
N ASN A 55 -12.37 -26.41 0.63
CA ASN A 55 -11.19 -27.26 0.73
C ASN A 55 -10.84 -27.64 2.19
N ASN A 56 -11.29 -26.83 3.16
CA ASN A 56 -11.00 -26.99 4.59
C ASN A 56 -12.30 -26.84 5.40
N PRO A 57 -13.19 -27.86 5.41
CA PRO A 57 -14.52 -27.75 6.01
C PRO A 57 -14.49 -27.43 7.49
N ASP A 58 -13.51 -27.98 8.22
CA ASP A 58 -13.40 -27.89 9.68
C ASP A 58 -12.46 -26.77 10.17
N ALA A 59 -11.79 -26.07 9.24
CA ALA A 59 -10.87 -24.99 9.60
C ALA A 59 -11.63 -23.77 10.12
N ARG A 60 -11.06 -23.07 11.09
CA ARG A 60 -11.56 -21.78 11.55
C ARG A 60 -11.08 -20.67 10.59
N ILE A 61 -12.00 -20.03 9.88
CA ILE A 61 -11.69 -18.98 8.92
C ILE A 61 -11.90 -17.61 9.56
N VAL A 62 -10.80 -16.88 9.76
CA VAL A 62 -10.76 -15.51 10.25
C VAL A 62 -10.54 -14.55 9.08
N VAL A 63 -11.43 -13.59 8.89
CA VAL A 63 -11.32 -12.58 7.84
C VAL A 63 -10.93 -11.24 8.46
N THR A 64 -9.90 -10.62 7.92
CA THR A 64 -9.39 -9.33 8.36
C THR A 64 -8.93 -8.47 7.18
N GLY A 65 -8.32 -7.32 7.44
CA GLY A 65 -7.79 -6.44 6.41
C GLY A 65 -8.75 -5.33 5.98
N CYS A 66 -8.39 -4.63 4.90
CA CYS A 66 -9.08 -3.40 4.52
C CYS A 66 -10.56 -3.60 4.16
N ALA A 67 -10.91 -4.71 3.48
CA ALA A 67 -12.31 -4.95 3.12
C ALA A 67 -13.15 -5.35 4.33
N ALA A 68 -12.59 -6.13 5.26
CA ALA A 68 -13.23 -6.47 6.52
C ALA A 68 -13.48 -5.23 7.39
N GLN A 69 -12.54 -4.30 7.45
CA GLN A 69 -12.67 -3.03 8.18
C GLN A 69 -13.79 -2.14 7.63
N ILE A 70 -13.93 -2.04 6.29
CA ILE A 70 -14.85 -1.10 5.64
C ILE A 70 -16.27 -1.67 5.55
N ALA A 71 -16.40 -2.95 5.30
CA ALA A 71 -17.68 -3.59 5.03
C ALA A 71 -17.82 -4.95 5.76
N PRO A 72 -17.71 -4.96 7.10
CA PRO A 72 -17.74 -6.19 7.88
C PRO A 72 -19.04 -6.98 7.69
N SER A 73 -20.17 -6.31 7.52
CA SER A 73 -21.49 -6.94 7.29
C SER A 73 -21.52 -7.84 6.05
N LYS A 74 -20.78 -7.49 4.99
CA LYS A 74 -20.70 -8.33 3.78
C LYS A 74 -20.03 -9.68 4.05
N PHE A 75 -19.06 -9.72 4.95
CA PHE A 75 -18.37 -10.95 5.35
C PHE A 75 -19.15 -11.68 6.46
N ALA A 76 -19.84 -10.95 7.34
CA ALA A 76 -20.72 -11.55 8.34
C ALA A 76 -21.87 -12.36 7.75
N ALA A 77 -22.38 -11.91 6.58
CA ALA A 77 -23.40 -12.62 5.82
C ALA A 77 -22.91 -13.91 5.13
N MET A 78 -21.59 -14.16 5.12
CA MET A 78 -21.01 -15.37 4.53
C MET A 78 -20.99 -16.52 5.55
N PRO A 79 -21.64 -17.66 5.27
CA PRO A 79 -21.59 -18.82 6.16
C PRO A 79 -20.17 -19.44 6.26
N GLU A 80 -19.33 -19.16 5.28
CA GLU A 80 -17.96 -19.64 5.22
C GLU A 80 -17.02 -18.96 6.24
N VAL A 81 -17.41 -17.84 6.84
CA VAL A 81 -16.57 -17.04 7.73
C VAL A 81 -16.97 -17.29 9.19
N ASP A 82 -16.00 -17.57 10.05
CA ASP A 82 -16.24 -17.82 11.47
C ASP A 82 -16.03 -16.56 12.33
N LEU A 83 -15.05 -15.72 11.95
CA LEU A 83 -14.71 -14.51 12.71
C LEU A 83 -14.25 -13.39 11.78
N ILE A 84 -14.65 -12.16 12.09
CA ILE A 84 -14.26 -10.96 11.36
C ILE A 84 -13.57 -10.01 12.32
N LEU A 85 -12.34 -9.61 11.96
CA LEU A 85 -11.53 -8.69 12.75
C LEU A 85 -11.16 -7.45 11.94
N GLY A 86 -11.19 -6.30 12.58
CA GLY A 86 -10.70 -5.06 12.02
C GLY A 86 -9.16 -5.05 11.87
N ASN A 87 -8.65 -3.97 11.31
CA ASN A 87 -7.22 -3.83 11.08
C ASN A 87 -6.39 -3.65 12.36
N LYS A 88 -6.99 -3.20 13.45
CA LYS A 88 -6.35 -3.14 14.76
C LYS A 88 -6.44 -4.49 15.48
N GLU A 89 -7.62 -5.06 15.49
CA GLU A 89 -7.93 -6.27 16.24
C GLU A 89 -7.19 -7.52 15.73
N LYS A 90 -6.83 -7.54 14.44
CA LYS A 90 -6.13 -8.68 13.82
C LYS A 90 -4.81 -9.07 14.51
N THR A 91 -4.16 -8.12 15.15
CA THR A 91 -2.91 -8.38 15.86
C THR A 91 -3.10 -9.03 17.21
N GLU A 92 -4.34 -9.10 17.67
CA GLU A 92 -4.74 -9.66 18.97
C GLU A 92 -5.70 -10.87 18.80
N ILE A 93 -5.62 -11.58 17.66
CA ILE A 93 -6.52 -12.72 17.34
C ILE A 93 -6.62 -13.71 18.49
N GLU A 94 -5.53 -13.97 19.24
CA GLU A 94 -5.51 -14.88 20.40
C GLU A 94 -6.61 -14.59 21.43
N LYS A 95 -6.86 -13.29 21.68
CA LYS A 95 -7.93 -12.87 22.61
C LYS A 95 -9.32 -13.35 22.16
N TYR A 96 -9.47 -13.62 20.88
CA TYR A 96 -10.74 -13.92 20.24
C TYR A 96 -10.86 -15.40 19.81
N LEU A 97 -9.76 -16.16 19.83
CA LEU A 97 -9.78 -17.59 19.47
C LEU A 97 -10.30 -18.48 20.63
N HIS A 98 -10.02 -18.08 21.87
CA HIS A 98 -10.30 -18.92 23.04
C HIS A 98 -11.64 -18.62 23.74
N ASN A 99 -12.32 -17.54 23.34
CA ASN A 99 -13.62 -17.20 23.88
C ASN A 99 -14.72 -17.74 22.95
N GLU A 100 -15.76 -18.37 23.53
CA GLU A 100 -17.05 -18.52 22.87
C GLU A 100 -17.65 -17.12 22.71
N LEU A 101 -17.17 -16.38 21.69
CA LEU A 101 -17.61 -15.02 21.44
C LEU A 101 -19.06 -15.04 21.02
N ALA A 102 -19.89 -14.27 21.72
CA ALA A 102 -21.26 -14.00 21.30
C ALA A 102 -21.35 -13.27 19.96
N GLU A 103 -20.25 -12.62 19.53
CA GLU A 103 -20.18 -11.81 18.31
C GLU A 103 -19.16 -12.34 17.30
N LYS A 104 -19.65 -12.60 16.07
CA LYS A 104 -18.84 -12.99 14.91
C LYS A 104 -17.97 -11.84 14.39
N THR A 105 -18.26 -10.59 14.75
CA THR A 105 -17.67 -9.38 14.15
C THR A 105 -17.10 -8.48 15.24
N ILE A 106 -15.77 -8.25 15.18
CA ILE A 106 -15.06 -7.38 16.11
C ILE A 106 -14.24 -6.40 15.28
N VAL A 107 -14.82 -5.25 15.02
CA VAL A 107 -14.27 -4.20 14.15
C VAL A 107 -14.49 -2.85 14.83
N GLY A 108 -13.43 -2.32 15.42
CA GLY A 108 -13.44 -1.02 16.08
C GLY A 108 -13.32 0.16 15.09
N ASP A 109 -13.48 1.37 15.63
CA ASP A 109 -13.26 2.59 14.87
C ASP A 109 -11.76 2.81 14.62
N ILE A 110 -11.32 2.53 13.41
CA ILE A 110 -9.92 2.68 13.00
C ILE A 110 -9.41 4.13 13.11
N MET A 111 -10.32 5.12 13.13
CA MET A 111 -9.96 6.53 13.25
C MET A 111 -9.60 6.94 14.68
N SER A 112 -9.95 6.14 15.68
CA SER A 112 -9.65 6.40 17.10
C SER A 112 -8.23 6.00 17.50
N TYR A 113 -7.49 5.26 16.65
CA TYR A 113 -6.15 4.78 16.97
C TYR A 113 -5.08 5.79 16.53
N ASP A 114 -4.20 6.13 17.45
CA ASP A 114 -3.09 7.07 17.24
C ASP A 114 -1.71 6.39 17.19
N ASP A 115 -1.61 5.12 17.61
CA ASP A 115 -0.38 4.35 17.64
C ASP A 115 -0.21 3.45 16.41
N CYS A 116 1.04 3.21 16.03
CA CYS A 116 1.45 2.21 15.05
C CYS A 116 2.30 1.16 15.77
N ASP A 117 1.68 0.02 16.09
CA ASP A 117 2.38 -1.06 16.78
C ASP A 117 3.55 -1.57 15.93
N PRO A 118 4.79 -1.52 16.42
CA PRO A 118 5.92 -2.10 15.73
C PRO A 118 5.92 -3.60 15.94
N TYR A 119 5.85 -4.37 14.85
CA TYR A 119 6.07 -5.81 14.89
C TYR A 119 7.42 -6.13 14.29
N LEU A 120 8.22 -6.92 15.00
CA LEU A 120 9.44 -7.49 14.46
C LEU A 120 9.10 -8.80 13.75
N ILE A 121 9.56 -8.93 12.52
CA ILE A 121 9.48 -10.16 11.74
C ILE A 121 10.88 -10.64 11.42
N THR A 122 11.05 -11.95 11.37
CA THR A 122 12.35 -12.58 11.12
C THR A 122 12.58 -12.88 9.65
N GLY A 123 11.55 -12.79 8.80
CA GLY A 123 11.73 -13.04 7.38
C GLY A 123 10.46 -12.94 6.53
N PHE A 124 10.64 -13.25 5.25
CA PHE A 124 9.60 -13.41 4.25
C PHE A 124 9.82 -14.70 3.50
N GLU A 125 8.90 -15.63 3.63
CA GLU A 125 9.01 -16.95 2.99
C GLU A 125 9.05 -16.82 1.46
N GLY A 126 10.06 -17.43 0.85
CA GLY A 126 10.21 -17.50 -0.61
C GLY A 126 10.52 -16.15 -1.28
N ARG A 127 10.99 -15.12 -0.54
CA ARG A 127 11.32 -13.82 -1.11
C ARG A 127 12.78 -13.43 -0.85
N HIS A 128 13.39 -12.73 -1.81
CA HIS A 128 14.72 -12.13 -1.66
C HIS A 128 14.67 -10.70 -1.10
N ARG A 129 13.49 -10.05 -1.21
CA ARG A 129 13.23 -8.69 -0.75
C ARG A 129 12.35 -8.71 0.49
N ALA A 130 12.78 -8.01 1.53
CA ALA A 130 11.99 -7.80 2.74
C ALA A 130 11.28 -6.44 2.73
N PHE A 131 10.05 -6.42 3.24
CA PHE A 131 9.30 -5.19 3.45
C PHE A 131 9.44 -4.73 4.91
N VAL A 132 9.74 -3.47 5.11
CA VAL A 132 9.76 -2.84 6.44
C VAL A 132 8.68 -1.77 6.50
N GLN A 133 7.68 -2.02 7.32
CA GLN A 133 6.63 -1.03 7.52
C GLN A 133 7.16 0.13 8.35
N ILE A 134 7.05 1.34 7.79
CA ILE A 134 7.46 2.57 8.48
C ILE A 134 6.28 3.47 8.86
N GLN A 135 5.10 3.21 8.25
CA GLN A 135 3.97 4.12 8.36
C GLN A 135 2.65 3.38 8.08
N GLN A 136 1.57 3.78 8.75
CA GLN A 136 0.20 3.32 8.57
C GLN A 136 -0.77 4.49 8.44
N GLY A 137 -1.93 4.22 7.80
CA GLY A 137 -2.98 5.22 7.64
C GLY A 137 -2.61 6.35 6.68
N CYS A 138 -3.52 7.31 6.48
CA CYS A 138 -3.29 8.45 5.59
C CYS A 138 -4.22 9.61 5.95
N ASN A 139 -3.68 10.83 6.08
CA ASN A 139 -4.46 12.03 6.34
C ASN A 139 -4.96 12.71 5.06
N HIS A 140 -4.50 12.27 3.88
CA HIS A 140 -5.03 12.75 2.61
C HIS A 140 -6.46 12.25 2.39
N ARG A 141 -7.23 13.05 1.70
CA ARG A 141 -8.64 12.77 1.36
C ARG A 141 -8.81 12.85 -0.16
N CYS A 142 -7.97 12.07 -0.88
CA CYS A 142 -8.12 11.91 -2.33
C CYS A 142 -9.53 11.44 -2.63
N SER A 143 -10.19 12.05 -3.62
CA SER A 143 -11.64 11.88 -3.82
C SER A 143 -12.07 10.45 -4.20
N TYR A 144 -11.16 9.63 -4.68
CA TYR A 144 -11.40 8.24 -5.06
C TYR A 144 -11.00 7.22 -3.98
N CYS A 145 -10.27 7.66 -2.93
CA CYS A 145 -9.52 6.74 -2.08
C CYS A 145 -10.31 6.31 -0.84
N ILE A 146 -10.47 4.99 -0.68
CA ILE A 146 -11.11 4.37 0.47
C ILE A 146 -10.11 4.03 1.60
N VAL A 147 -8.81 4.08 1.32
CA VAL A 147 -7.76 3.61 2.24
C VAL A 147 -7.76 4.33 3.60
N PRO A 148 -7.98 5.66 3.70
CA PRO A 148 -8.06 6.32 5.00
C PRO A 148 -9.14 5.75 5.93
N TYR A 149 -10.25 5.28 5.37
CA TYR A 149 -11.35 4.68 6.13
C TYR A 149 -11.06 3.24 6.55
N ALA A 150 -10.15 2.57 5.84
CA ALA A 150 -9.70 1.22 6.18
C ALA A 150 -8.51 1.21 7.15
N ARG A 151 -7.65 2.23 7.08
CA ARG A 151 -6.35 2.25 7.74
C ARG A 151 -6.18 3.36 8.78
N GLY A 152 -7.16 4.27 8.88
CA GLY A 152 -7.17 5.36 9.85
C GLY A 152 -6.25 6.53 9.52
N LYS A 153 -5.94 7.32 10.56
CA LYS A 153 -5.03 8.47 10.48
C LYS A 153 -3.59 8.05 10.17
N ASN A 154 -2.79 9.00 9.68
CA ASN A 154 -1.34 8.81 9.53
C ASN A 154 -0.67 8.53 10.88
N ARG A 155 0.06 7.43 10.96
CA ARG A 155 0.82 6.99 12.14
C ARG A 155 2.16 6.44 11.67
N SER A 156 3.22 6.81 12.36
CA SER A 156 4.58 6.40 12.00
C SER A 156 5.14 5.40 13.00
N VAL A 157 5.88 4.42 12.50
CA VAL A 157 6.65 3.51 13.34
C VAL A 157 7.83 4.25 13.93
N PRO A 158 8.14 4.13 15.24
CA PRO A 158 9.31 4.78 15.83
C PRO A 158 10.62 4.37 15.15
N LEU A 159 11.52 5.34 14.91
CA LEU A 159 12.80 5.12 14.23
C LEU A 159 13.64 3.98 14.84
N PRO A 160 13.80 3.86 16.17
CA PRO A 160 14.57 2.74 16.74
C PRO A 160 14.03 1.36 16.34
N ASN A 161 12.71 1.22 16.25
CA ASN A 161 12.06 -0.03 15.82
C ASN A 161 12.34 -0.34 14.35
N ILE A 162 12.34 0.69 13.48
CA ILE A 162 12.67 0.55 12.05
C ILE A 162 14.14 0.08 11.90
N LEU A 163 15.08 0.71 12.59
CA LEU A 163 16.49 0.33 12.55
C LEU A 163 16.71 -1.10 13.08
N THR A 164 16.06 -1.46 14.17
CA THR A 164 16.11 -2.81 14.74
C THR A 164 15.57 -3.84 13.74
N GLN A 165 14.43 -3.55 13.10
CA GLN A 165 13.85 -4.44 12.11
C GLN A 165 14.75 -4.63 10.89
N ILE A 166 15.36 -3.55 10.38
CA ILE A 166 16.29 -3.65 9.23
C ILE A 166 17.51 -4.50 9.61
N ARG A 167 18.12 -4.24 10.77
CA ARG A 167 19.29 -5.01 11.25
C ARG A 167 18.97 -6.49 11.42
N GLU A 168 17.78 -6.82 11.93
CA GLU A 168 17.34 -8.21 12.08
C GLU A 168 17.19 -8.91 10.72
N LEU A 169 16.55 -8.27 9.75
CA LEU A 169 16.40 -8.80 8.40
C LEU A 169 17.76 -9.00 7.70
N LEU A 170 18.72 -8.09 7.89
CA LEU A 170 20.08 -8.24 7.36
C LEU A 170 20.79 -9.45 7.97
N LYS A 171 20.66 -9.70 9.28
CA LYS A 171 21.18 -10.90 9.94
C LYS A 171 20.57 -12.20 9.36
N GLN A 172 19.31 -12.15 8.93
CA GLN A 172 18.65 -13.27 8.26
C GLN A 172 19.06 -13.42 6.78
N GLY A 173 19.98 -12.58 6.28
CA GLY A 173 20.53 -12.67 4.93
C GLY A 173 19.77 -11.92 3.84
N PHE A 174 18.76 -11.12 4.19
CA PHE A 174 18.11 -10.26 3.22
C PHE A 174 19.05 -9.17 2.73
N LYS A 175 19.09 -8.95 1.41
CA LYS A 175 19.95 -7.93 0.78
C LYS A 175 19.17 -6.73 0.26
N GLU A 176 17.87 -6.87 0.12
CA GLU A 176 16.98 -5.82 -0.38
C GLU A 176 15.92 -5.49 0.68
N ILE A 177 15.96 -4.26 1.17
CA ILE A 177 14.98 -3.73 2.11
C ILE A 177 14.10 -2.70 1.40
N CYS A 178 12.78 -2.92 1.43
CA CYS A 178 11.82 -1.99 0.86
C CYS A 178 10.99 -1.33 1.97
N LEU A 179 11.16 -0.02 2.17
CA LEU A 179 10.34 0.74 3.09
C LEU A 179 8.90 0.80 2.55
N THR A 180 7.93 0.39 3.37
CA THR A 180 6.53 0.32 2.96
C THR A 180 5.60 1.02 3.94
N GLY A 181 4.47 1.47 3.45
CA GLY A 181 3.42 2.17 4.19
C GLY A 181 2.25 2.52 3.28
N VAL A 182 1.24 3.16 3.83
CA VAL A 182 0.10 3.70 3.06
C VAL A 182 0.53 4.95 2.29
N ASP A 183 1.32 5.80 2.96
CA ASP A 183 1.87 7.06 2.44
C ASP A 183 3.21 7.31 3.12
N ILE A 184 4.25 6.62 2.67
CA ILE A 184 5.58 6.64 3.29
C ILE A 184 6.20 8.04 3.31
N CYS A 185 5.85 8.89 2.36
CA CYS A 185 6.32 10.26 2.29
C CYS A 185 5.74 11.15 3.40
N SER A 186 4.64 10.73 4.02
CA SER A 186 4.05 11.38 5.20
C SER A 186 4.60 10.83 6.53
N TYR A 187 5.73 10.12 6.50
CA TYR A 187 6.40 9.68 7.72
C TYR A 187 6.75 10.86 8.61
N GLN A 188 6.38 10.77 9.89
CA GLN A 188 6.65 11.79 10.90
C GLN A 188 6.98 11.10 12.22
N ILE A 189 8.07 11.50 12.84
CA ILE A 189 8.34 11.17 14.24
C ILE A 189 7.72 12.29 15.08
N ASP A 190 6.78 11.94 15.95
CA ASP A 190 6.21 12.88 16.90
C ASP A 190 7.28 13.27 17.93
N SER A 191 7.88 14.43 17.72
CA SER A 191 8.47 15.22 18.78
C SER A 191 7.99 16.66 18.59
N ALA A 192 7.47 17.26 19.63
CA ALA A 192 6.74 18.53 19.62
C ALA A 192 7.49 19.76 19.07
N ALA A 193 8.70 19.63 18.55
CA ALA A 193 9.51 20.73 18.04
C ALA A 193 10.20 20.50 16.69
N HIS A 194 10.50 19.27 16.29
CA HIS A 194 11.19 18.98 15.03
C HIS A 194 10.63 17.71 14.42
N ARG A 195 9.82 17.83 13.37
CA ARG A 195 9.29 16.70 12.59
C ARG A 195 10.34 16.26 11.59
N PRO A 196 11.04 15.14 11.79
CA PRO A 196 11.89 14.61 10.74
C PRO A 196 11.05 14.22 9.54
N SER A 197 11.40 14.76 8.38
CA SER A 197 10.78 14.40 7.12
C SER A 197 11.14 12.97 6.72
N PHE A 198 10.42 12.41 5.75
CA PHE A 198 10.78 11.13 5.12
C PHE A 198 12.24 11.10 4.68
N SER A 199 12.75 12.20 4.12
CA SER A 199 14.16 12.34 3.72
C SER A 199 15.11 12.23 4.89
N THR A 200 14.75 12.73 6.08
CA THR A 200 15.56 12.58 7.29
C THR A 200 15.57 11.13 7.77
N LEU A 201 14.43 10.43 7.72
CA LEU A 201 14.38 9.00 8.01
C LEU A 201 15.33 8.21 7.10
N VAL A 202 15.23 8.45 5.78
CA VAL A 202 16.08 7.78 4.78
C VAL A 202 17.56 8.06 5.05
N GLN A 203 17.94 9.31 5.32
CA GLN A 203 19.31 9.68 5.68
C GLN A 203 19.78 8.92 6.91
N THR A 204 18.99 8.92 7.99
CA THR A 204 19.36 8.23 9.23
C THR A 204 19.55 6.73 9.04
N ILE A 205 18.68 6.08 8.26
CA ILE A 205 18.82 4.65 7.94
C ILE A 205 20.18 4.38 7.24
N LEU A 206 20.51 5.20 6.24
CA LEU A 206 21.73 5.04 5.45
C LEU A 206 23.02 5.34 6.26
N GLU A 207 22.94 6.24 7.23
CA GLU A 207 24.06 6.59 8.12
C GLU A 207 24.24 5.56 9.24
N GLU A 208 23.14 5.07 9.83
CA GLU A 208 23.16 4.11 10.93
C GLU A 208 23.36 2.64 10.50
N ILE A 209 23.13 2.34 9.22
CA ILE A 209 23.28 0.99 8.64
C ILE A 209 24.03 1.09 7.30
N PRO A 210 25.32 1.48 7.33
CA PRO A 210 26.10 1.67 6.10
C PRO A 210 26.32 0.36 5.31
N GLU A 211 26.18 -0.80 5.99
CA GLU A 211 26.25 -2.13 5.39
C GLU A 211 24.99 -2.56 4.65
N LEU A 212 23.91 -1.76 4.65
CA LEU A 212 22.66 -2.06 3.94
C LEU A 212 22.91 -2.12 2.42
N PRO A 213 22.78 -3.30 1.76
CA PRO A 213 23.19 -3.44 0.37
C PRO A 213 22.25 -2.72 -0.61
N SER A 214 20.92 -2.74 -0.35
CA SER A 214 19.94 -2.10 -1.21
C SER A 214 18.72 -1.60 -0.43
N LEU A 215 18.46 -0.29 -0.53
CA LEU A 215 17.28 0.36 0.03
C LEU A 215 16.31 0.74 -1.09
N GLN A 216 15.08 0.25 -0.99
CA GLN A 216 13.99 0.50 -1.91
C GLN A 216 12.83 1.18 -1.22
N PHE A 217 11.93 1.74 -2.02
CA PHE A 217 10.77 2.47 -1.51
C PHE A 217 9.47 1.89 -2.06
N GLY A 218 8.43 1.93 -1.26
CA GLY A 218 7.05 1.80 -1.72
C GLY A 218 6.67 2.95 -2.64
N SER A 219 5.39 3.10 -2.94
CA SER A 219 4.92 4.19 -3.81
C SER A 219 5.18 5.56 -3.16
N LEU A 220 5.87 6.44 -3.91
CA LEU A 220 6.23 7.80 -3.48
C LEU A 220 5.17 8.79 -3.96
N ASP A 221 4.74 9.71 -3.10
CA ASP A 221 3.90 10.83 -3.52
C ASP A 221 4.77 11.92 -4.16
N PRO A 222 4.60 12.24 -5.46
CA PRO A 222 5.42 13.24 -6.14
C PRO A 222 5.42 14.62 -5.46
N ALA A 223 4.32 14.99 -4.78
CA ALA A 223 4.20 16.26 -4.09
C ALA A 223 5.01 16.35 -2.79
N ALA A 224 5.51 15.24 -2.28
CA ALA A 224 6.18 15.17 -0.98
C ALA A 224 7.69 14.87 -1.09
N ILE A 225 8.19 14.67 -2.30
CA ILE A 225 9.64 14.50 -2.54
C ILE A 225 10.30 15.87 -2.52
N ASP A 226 11.26 16.02 -1.61
CA ASP A 226 12.03 17.26 -1.43
C ASP A 226 13.44 17.17 -2.03
N GLY A 227 14.12 18.32 -2.13
CA GLY A 227 15.48 18.39 -2.64
C GLY A 227 16.50 17.59 -1.81
N LYS A 228 16.23 17.39 -0.51
CA LYS A 228 17.07 16.56 0.35
C LYS A 228 17.02 15.09 -0.09
N PHE A 229 15.83 14.56 -0.39
CA PHE A 229 15.71 13.19 -0.91
C PHE A 229 16.48 13.01 -2.22
N ILE A 230 16.36 13.99 -3.15
CA ILE A 230 17.07 13.95 -4.44
C ILE A 230 18.58 13.95 -4.21
N ALA A 231 19.08 14.77 -3.28
CA ALA A 231 20.51 14.78 -2.91
C ALA A 231 20.97 13.43 -2.33
N LEU A 232 20.15 12.77 -1.49
CA LEU A 232 20.46 11.43 -0.98
C LEU A 232 20.52 10.39 -2.09
N VAL A 233 19.62 10.44 -3.07
CA VAL A 233 19.63 9.55 -4.25
C VAL A 233 20.94 9.69 -5.04
N GLY A 234 21.47 10.90 -5.19
CA GLY A 234 22.78 11.14 -5.83
C GLY A 234 23.97 10.71 -4.98
N LYS A 235 23.86 10.84 -3.65
CA LYS A 235 24.97 10.57 -2.70
C LYS A 235 25.17 9.08 -2.41
N TYR A 236 24.07 8.31 -2.27
CA TYR A 236 24.11 6.94 -1.75
C TYR A 236 23.81 5.92 -2.86
N SER A 237 24.83 5.17 -3.28
CA SER A 237 24.72 4.15 -4.34
C SER A 237 23.82 2.96 -3.97
N ASN A 238 23.65 2.69 -2.68
CA ASN A 238 22.79 1.63 -2.17
C ASN A 238 21.30 2.00 -2.15
N ILE A 239 20.89 3.23 -2.52
CA ILE A 239 19.52 3.51 -2.91
C ILE A 239 19.29 2.87 -4.28
N HIS A 240 18.32 1.94 -4.34
CA HIS A 240 17.97 1.27 -5.58
C HIS A 240 17.45 2.28 -6.64
N PRO A 241 17.92 2.22 -7.89
CA PRO A 241 17.62 3.27 -8.89
C PRO A 241 16.22 3.15 -9.54
N HIS A 242 15.29 2.44 -8.92
CA HIS A 242 13.90 2.37 -9.37
C HIS A 242 12.97 3.09 -8.40
N PHE A 243 12.20 4.06 -8.91
CA PHE A 243 11.26 4.87 -8.13
C PHE A 243 9.84 4.69 -8.63
N HIS A 244 8.95 4.20 -7.78
CA HIS A 244 7.53 4.05 -8.11
C HIS A 244 6.73 5.24 -7.58
N LEU A 245 6.01 5.94 -8.45
CA LEU A 245 5.32 7.19 -8.16
C LEU A 245 3.79 7.01 -8.12
N SER A 246 3.14 7.59 -7.12
CA SER A 246 1.67 7.65 -7.03
C SER A 246 1.12 8.80 -7.88
N VAL A 247 1.22 8.72 -9.20
CA VAL A 247 0.86 9.81 -10.13
C VAL A 247 -0.65 9.94 -10.31
N GLN A 248 -1.33 8.83 -10.56
CA GLN A 248 -2.79 8.68 -10.70
C GLN A 248 -3.37 9.24 -12.02
N SER A 249 -2.93 10.38 -12.54
CA SER A 249 -3.34 10.98 -13.80
C SER A 249 -2.25 11.91 -14.35
N GLY A 250 -2.19 12.07 -15.65
CA GLY A 250 -1.31 13.04 -16.32
C GLY A 250 -2.01 14.32 -16.73
N ASP A 251 -3.19 14.58 -16.19
CA ASP A 251 -3.98 15.78 -16.50
C ASP A 251 -4.29 16.59 -15.24
N ASN A 252 -4.00 17.90 -15.26
CA ASN A 252 -4.11 18.75 -14.08
C ASN A 252 -5.55 18.95 -13.59
N ASP A 253 -6.55 18.97 -14.48
CA ASP A 253 -7.95 19.10 -14.09
C ASP A 253 -8.45 17.81 -13.41
N VAL A 254 -8.01 16.66 -13.91
CA VAL A 254 -8.31 15.36 -13.29
C VAL A 254 -7.60 15.26 -11.94
N LEU A 255 -6.32 15.62 -11.85
CA LEU A 255 -5.57 15.64 -10.58
C LEU A 255 -6.23 16.55 -9.54
N LYS A 256 -6.70 17.73 -9.93
CA LYS A 256 -7.44 18.64 -9.06
C LYS A 256 -8.74 18.01 -8.55
N LYS A 257 -9.51 17.34 -9.42
CA LYS A 257 -10.75 16.62 -9.03
C LYS A 257 -10.44 15.40 -8.14
N MET A 258 -9.31 14.74 -8.35
CA MET A 258 -8.76 13.70 -7.50
C MET A 258 -8.28 14.23 -6.14
N ARG A 259 -8.16 15.54 -5.96
CA ARG A 259 -7.56 16.23 -4.80
C ARG A 259 -6.09 15.83 -4.61
N ARG A 260 -5.35 15.71 -5.74
CA ARG A 260 -3.90 15.52 -5.73
C ARG A 260 -3.20 16.86 -5.54
N ARG A 261 -1.98 16.82 -4.97
CA ARG A 261 -1.20 18.00 -4.61
C ARG A 261 -0.10 18.32 -5.63
N HIS A 262 0.23 17.38 -6.49
CA HIS A 262 1.17 17.55 -7.59
C HIS A 262 0.45 17.92 -8.89
N THR A 263 1.21 18.44 -9.83
CA THR A 263 0.78 18.68 -11.21
C THR A 263 1.54 17.78 -12.18
N ARG A 264 1.08 17.72 -13.42
CA ARG A 264 1.77 17.03 -14.52
C ARG A 264 3.23 17.49 -14.64
N GLU A 265 3.44 18.82 -14.66
CA GLU A 265 4.76 19.45 -14.85
C GLU A 265 5.70 19.11 -13.69
N SER A 266 5.18 19.03 -12.46
CA SER A 266 5.98 18.67 -11.30
C SER A 266 6.46 17.22 -11.35
N VAL A 267 5.69 16.28 -11.94
CA VAL A 267 6.11 14.90 -12.14
C VAL A 267 7.25 14.82 -13.16
N ILE A 268 7.11 15.52 -14.30
CA ILE A 268 8.17 15.57 -15.34
C ILE A 268 9.45 16.15 -14.75
N SER A 269 9.33 17.27 -14.02
CA SER A 269 10.46 17.92 -13.35
C SER A 269 11.16 17.00 -12.35
N LEU A 270 10.38 16.31 -11.50
CA LEU A 270 10.90 15.37 -10.50
C LEU A 270 11.71 14.24 -11.16
N CYS A 271 11.15 13.60 -12.18
CA CYS A 271 11.85 12.54 -12.90
C CYS A 271 13.15 13.05 -13.55
N GLY A 272 13.13 14.26 -14.13
CA GLY A 272 14.31 14.93 -14.68
C GLY A 272 15.38 15.20 -13.62
N GLN A 273 15.02 15.77 -12.47
CA GLN A 273 15.94 16.05 -11.37
C GLN A 273 16.58 14.79 -10.81
N ILE A 274 15.82 13.72 -10.64
CA ILE A 274 16.36 12.44 -10.16
C ILE A 274 17.36 11.87 -11.21
N ARG A 275 17.05 11.92 -12.52
CA ARG A 275 18.00 11.46 -13.56
C ARG A 275 19.27 12.30 -13.64
N GLN A 276 19.21 13.59 -13.30
CA GLN A 276 20.42 14.42 -13.25
C GLN A 276 21.43 13.93 -12.20
N VAL A 277 20.97 13.44 -11.07
CA VAL A 277 21.83 12.94 -9.99
C VAL A 277 22.05 11.42 -10.04
N ARG A 278 21.17 10.69 -10.75
CA ARG A 278 21.18 9.23 -10.92
C ARG A 278 20.74 8.88 -12.37
N PRO A 279 21.66 8.92 -13.35
CA PRO A 279 21.29 8.75 -14.79
C PRO A 279 20.59 7.43 -15.10
N GLU A 280 20.90 6.35 -14.38
CA GLU A 280 20.29 5.03 -14.51
C GLU A 280 18.91 4.90 -13.86
N ALA A 281 18.37 5.97 -13.28
CA ALA A 281 17.09 5.93 -12.60
C ALA A 281 15.93 5.57 -13.55
N THR A 282 15.15 4.57 -13.14
CA THR A 282 13.93 4.13 -13.81
C THR A 282 12.70 4.50 -12.99
N PHE A 283 11.57 4.69 -13.67
CA PHE A 283 10.34 5.11 -13.01
C PHE A 283 9.19 4.16 -13.32
N GLY A 284 8.48 3.79 -12.25
CA GLY A 284 7.15 3.20 -12.34
C GLY A 284 6.09 4.17 -11.82
N ALA A 285 4.82 3.98 -12.21
CA ALA A 285 3.75 4.78 -11.64
C ALA A 285 2.41 4.06 -11.60
N ASP A 286 1.61 4.45 -10.58
CA ASP A 286 0.20 4.08 -10.49
C ASP A 286 -0.64 5.08 -11.30
N PHE A 287 -1.58 4.57 -12.13
CA PHE A 287 -2.55 5.35 -12.88
C PHE A 287 -3.97 4.83 -12.72
N ILE A 288 -4.92 5.76 -12.64
CA ILE A 288 -6.36 5.46 -12.62
C ILE A 288 -6.96 6.00 -13.92
N CYS A 289 -7.43 5.11 -14.80
CA CYS A 289 -8.06 5.46 -16.07
C CYS A 289 -9.58 5.48 -15.95
N GLY A 290 -10.20 6.44 -16.61
CA GLY A 290 -11.67 6.59 -16.59
C GLY A 290 -12.18 7.13 -15.26
N PHE A 291 -11.41 8.00 -14.59
CA PHE A 291 -11.90 8.76 -13.45
C PHE A 291 -13.17 9.53 -13.82
N PRO A 292 -14.16 9.68 -12.93
CA PRO A 292 -15.38 10.45 -13.22
C PRO A 292 -15.07 11.80 -13.86
N THR A 293 -15.76 12.11 -14.96
CA THR A 293 -15.56 13.33 -15.75
C THR A 293 -14.26 13.42 -16.59
N GLU A 294 -13.41 12.39 -16.63
CA GLU A 294 -12.24 12.36 -17.50
C GLU A 294 -12.66 12.39 -18.97
N SER A 295 -12.27 13.44 -19.72
CA SER A 295 -12.51 13.52 -21.16
C SER A 295 -11.49 12.70 -21.95
N ASN A 296 -11.64 12.61 -23.29
CA ASN A 296 -10.66 12.00 -24.15
C ASN A 296 -9.34 12.79 -24.14
N GLU A 297 -9.41 14.11 -24.10
CA GLU A 297 -8.25 14.99 -24.03
C GLU A 297 -7.48 14.78 -22.71
N ASN A 298 -8.19 14.73 -21.57
CA ASN A 298 -7.55 14.44 -20.28
C ASN A 298 -6.82 13.09 -20.28
N PHE A 299 -7.43 12.07 -20.90
CA PHE A 299 -6.78 10.77 -21.06
C PHE A 299 -5.53 10.84 -21.95
N GLN A 300 -5.58 11.57 -23.09
CA GLN A 300 -4.41 11.76 -23.93
C GLN A 300 -3.28 12.50 -23.22
N ASN A 301 -3.58 13.45 -22.33
CA ASN A 301 -2.59 14.10 -21.48
C ASN A 301 -1.90 13.10 -20.54
N THR A 302 -2.63 12.09 -20.05
CA THR A 302 -2.04 10.99 -19.25
C THR A 302 -1.11 10.13 -20.09
N VAL A 303 -1.50 9.77 -21.32
CA VAL A 303 -0.64 9.02 -22.25
C VAL A 303 0.65 9.79 -22.56
N LYS A 304 0.53 11.10 -22.87
CA LYS A 304 1.71 11.95 -23.14
C LYS A 304 2.66 12.03 -21.92
N LEU A 305 2.11 12.13 -20.69
CA LEU A 305 2.93 12.20 -19.48
C LEU A 305 3.85 10.97 -19.34
N VAL A 306 3.36 9.77 -19.64
CA VAL A 306 4.16 8.55 -19.58
C VAL A 306 5.45 8.69 -20.37
N HIS A 307 5.36 9.19 -21.61
CA HIS A 307 6.52 9.39 -22.48
C HIS A 307 7.39 10.57 -22.03
N GLU A 308 6.79 11.71 -21.70
CA GLU A 308 7.53 12.92 -21.32
C GLU A 308 8.29 12.77 -20.00
N ALA A 309 7.73 12.04 -19.04
CA ALA A 309 8.41 11.72 -17.78
C ALA A 309 9.30 10.47 -17.88
N GLY A 310 9.24 9.72 -18.98
CA GLY A 310 9.99 8.47 -19.20
C GLY A 310 9.63 7.42 -18.16
N ILE A 311 8.34 7.22 -17.92
CA ILE A 311 7.83 6.19 -17.00
C ILE A 311 7.68 4.90 -17.79
N SER A 312 8.40 3.83 -17.39
CA SER A 312 8.41 2.56 -18.13
C SER A 312 7.50 1.51 -17.49
N LYS A 313 7.40 1.46 -16.14
CA LYS A 313 6.58 0.47 -15.44
C LYS A 313 5.25 1.06 -15.02
N LEU A 314 4.17 0.58 -15.63
CA LEU A 314 2.83 1.14 -15.45
C LEU A 314 1.93 0.18 -14.65
N HIS A 315 1.49 0.63 -13.48
CA HIS A 315 0.39 0.00 -12.76
C HIS A 315 -0.91 0.73 -13.10
N VAL A 316 -1.70 0.18 -14.00
CA VAL A 316 -2.89 0.85 -14.53
C VAL A 316 -4.17 0.19 -14.03
N PHE A 317 -5.00 0.97 -13.38
CA PHE A 317 -6.29 0.56 -12.82
C PHE A 317 -7.43 1.28 -13.53
N PRO A 318 -8.44 0.57 -14.06
CA PRO A 318 -9.70 1.22 -14.39
C PRO A 318 -10.32 1.76 -13.10
N TYR A 319 -10.85 2.98 -13.14
CA TYR A 319 -11.50 3.57 -11.97
C TYR A 319 -12.56 2.64 -11.40
N SER A 320 -12.50 2.41 -10.11
CA SER A 320 -13.41 1.55 -9.36
C SER A 320 -14.16 2.38 -8.31
N GLU A 321 -15.47 2.45 -8.43
CA GLU A 321 -16.33 3.15 -7.47
C GLU A 321 -16.20 2.51 -6.09
N ARG A 322 -15.92 3.36 -5.09
CA ARG A 322 -15.88 2.93 -3.68
C ARG A 322 -16.93 3.70 -2.90
N PRO A 323 -17.97 3.01 -2.37
CA PRO A 323 -19.00 3.65 -1.56
C PRO A 323 -18.40 4.49 -0.43
N GLY A 324 -18.95 5.68 -0.19
CA GLY A 324 -18.46 6.62 0.81
C GLY A 324 -17.34 7.56 0.34
N THR A 325 -16.80 7.37 -0.87
CA THR A 325 -15.82 8.31 -1.45
C THR A 325 -16.50 9.40 -2.28
N PRO A 326 -15.98 10.65 -2.30
CA PRO A 326 -16.56 11.72 -3.10
C PRO A 326 -16.66 11.39 -4.60
N ALA A 327 -15.69 10.69 -5.17
CA ALA A 327 -15.72 10.33 -6.59
C ALA A 327 -16.84 9.34 -6.94
N ALA A 328 -17.34 8.56 -6.00
CA ALA A 328 -18.46 7.65 -6.23
C ALA A 328 -19.80 8.39 -6.49
N THR A 329 -19.93 9.65 -6.05
CA THR A 329 -21.13 10.48 -6.28
C THR A 329 -21.05 11.33 -7.55
N MET A 330 -19.91 11.33 -8.25
CA MET A 330 -19.70 12.08 -9.49
C MET A 330 -20.32 11.31 -10.67
N LYS A 331 -20.54 12.00 -11.80
CA LYS A 331 -21.01 11.37 -13.04
C LYS A 331 -19.99 10.35 -13.55
N GLN A 332 -20.35 9.09 -13.54
CA GLN A 332 -19.50 7.97 -13.90
C GLN A 332 -19.35 7.82 -15.41
N LEU A 333 -18.17 7.40 -15.85
CA LEU A 333 -17.96 6.93 -17.22
C LEU A 333 -18.41 5.46 -17.36
N PRO A 334 -18.85 5.04 -18.56
CA PRO A 334 -19.14 3.62 -18.83
C PRO A 334 -17.95 2.72 -18.47
N VAL A 335 -18.25 1.51 -17.99
CA VAL A 335 -17.21 0.55 -17.58
C VAL A 335 -16.29 0.18 -18.75
N GLU A 336 -16.86 0.07 -19.94
CA GLU A 336 -16.16 -0.23 -21.18
C GLU A 336 -15.11 0.83 -21.49
N VAL A 337 -15.44 2.11 -21.34
CA VAL A 337 -14.52 3.24 -21.54
C VAL A 337 -13.37 3.18 -20.53
N ARG A 338 -13.69 2.90 -19.25
CA ARG A 338 -12.65 2.77 -18.20
C ARG A 338 -11.68 1.63 -18.50
N ARG A 339 -12.20 0.48 -18.92
CA ARG A 339 -11.40 -0.72 -19.28
C ARG A 339 -10.56 -0.49 -20.51
N GLU A 340 -11.13 0.12 -21.54
CA GLU A 340 -10.43 0.41 -22.80
C GLU A 340 -9.29 1.41 -22.59
N ARG A 341 -9.51 2.50 -21.87
CA ARG A 341 -8.44 3.43 -21.51
C ARG A 341 -7.33 2.76 -20.69
N ALA A 342 -7.71 1.90 -19.74
CA ALA A 342 -6.71 1.16 -18.97
C ALA A 342 -5.93 0.18 -19.83
N ARG A 343 -6.54 -0.45 -20.85
CA ARG A 343 -5.85 -1.31 -21.82
C ARG A 343 -4.84 -0.49 -22.64
N ILE A 344 -5.31 0.62 -23.25
CA ILE A 344 -4.48 1.50 -24.07
C ILE A 344 -3.27 2.02 -23.29
N LEU A 345 -3.47 2.45 -22.03
CA LEU A 345 -2.38 3.00 -21.24
C LEU A 345 -1.37 1.92 -20.85
N ARG A 346 -1.79 0.69 -20.53
CA ARG A 346 -0.87 -0.42 -20.27
C ARG A 346 0.06 -0.69 -21.45
N GLU A 347 -0.43 -0.59 -22.67
CA GLU A 347 0.34 -0.81 -23.90
C GLU A 347 1.44 0.25 -24.13
N GLN A 348 1.44 1.36 -23.36
CA GLN A 348 2.49 2.38 -23.41
C GLN A 348 3.70 2.03 -22.52
N GLY A 349 3.58 1.06 -21.63
CA GLY A 349 4.65 0.65 -20.71
C GLY A 349 5.40 -0.58 -21.20
N GLU A 350 6.56 -0.83 -20.59
CA GLU A 350 7.26 -2.11 -20.70
C GLU A 350 6.45 -3.18 -19.94
N TYR A 351 6.22 -4.31 -20.58
CA TYR A 351 5.67 -5.48 -19.88
C TYR A 351 6.76 -6.05 -18.99
N ASP A 352 6.54 -6.15 -17.69
CA ASP A 352 7.28 -7.11 -16.88
C ASP A 352 6.78 -8.51 -17.29
N GLU A 353 7.63 -9.33 -17.91
CA GLU A 353 7.41 -10.75 -18.14
C GLU A 353 7.44 -11.53 -16.80
#